data_8ff9097e7a44adcd52c9f13a6d4c6873
#
_entry.id   8ff9097e7a44adcd52c9f13a6d4c6873
#
_cell.length_a   1.000
_cell.length_b   1.000
_cell.length_c   1.000
_cell.angle_alpha   90.00
_cell.angle_beta   90.00
_cell.angle_gamma   90.00
#
_symmetry.space_group_name_H-M   'P 1'
#
loop_
_entity.id
_entity.type
_entity.pdbx_description
1 polymer ?
#
loop_
_entity_poly.entity_id
_entity_poly.type
_entity_poly.pdbx_seq_one_letter_code
_entity_poly.pdbx_strand_id
1 'polypeptide(L)'
;MFLGAQARIQQAAREFVLRQYGVEANVVVNRPPRVEMGDLALPLAMELARKLRRPPRQIAEEVAAALRSVAGVAKAEVAGAGYVNLFLDRAAYAAQLGAPLEDESRLATAAGEKLIVEHTNINPNKAAHIGHLRNAALGDTFVRLLRARGHTVEVQNYIDNTGVQVADVVVGFIYLEQKKEEDVARLAQDPAARFDYYCWDLYARVTRFLAEDSARLELRNRTLQEIEEGHTLAARVAEIVSTAIVRRHLATMLRLNVRYDLLPRESEILQLRFWDQAFELLKEKRAIYLETEGKNKGCWVMSQTDGNEPSEKTEPTEPTERTEDTKVIVRSNGTVTYVGKDIAYQLWKFGLLGKDFYYRPFETYPDGHTVWVSSSEPSSGSPPAFGRGQKVYNVIDVRQSYLQNIVAAGLRALGFEEQADRSIHFSYEMVALSPRCCEEMGIELSPEERQRPFVEVSGRKGLGIKADDLLDR
;
A
#
# COMPACT_ATOMS: atom_id res chain seq x y z
N MET A 1 -23.77 -10.64 -4.70
CA MET A 1 -25.10 -10.01 -4.76
C MET A 1 -25.18 -8.79 -5.66
N PHE A 2 -24.62 -7.62 -5.28
CA PHE A 2 -24.61 -6.41 -6.13
C PHE A 2 -23.94 -6.63 -7.50
N LEU A 3 -22.76 -7.24 -7.53
CA LEU A 3 -22.05 -7.61 -8.75
C LEU A 3 -22.85 -8.61 -9.62
N GLY A 4 -23.61 -9.52 -8.99
CA GLY A 4 -24.50 -10.44 -9.71
C GLY A 4 -25.67 -9.71 -10.37
N ALA A 5 -26.25 -8.72 -9.70
CA ALA A 5 -27.28 -7.85 -10.31
C ALA A 5 -26.71 -7.06 -11.49
N GLN A 6 -25.54 -6.45 -11.29
CA GLN A 6 -24.82 -5.74 -12.35
C GLN A 6 -24.53 -6.64 -13.56
N ALA A 7 -24.02 -7.86 -13.33
CA ALA A 7 -23.72 -8.79 -14.40
C ALA A 7 -24.99 -9.19 -15.20
N ARG A 8 -26.10 -9.49 -14.51
CA ARG A 8 -27.39 -9.77 -15.17
C ARG A 8 -27.88 -8.60 -16.03
N ILE A 9 -27.77 -7.39 -15.50
CA ILE A 9 -28.15 -6.16 -16.23
C ILE A 9 -27.26 -5.97 -17.46
N GLN A 10 -25.93 -6.14 -17.32
CA GLN A 10 -24.99 -6.05 -18.44
C GLN A 10 -25.30 -7.10 -19.52
N GLN A 11 -25.58 -8.33 -19.11
CA GLN A 11 -25.93 -9.41 -20.04
C GLN A 11 -27.24 -9.12 -20.75
N ALA A 12 -28.29 -8.75 -20.02
CA ALA A 12 -29.59 -8.42 -20.60
C ALA A 12 -29.50 -7.23 -21.59
N ALA A 13 -28.72 -6.23 -21.26
CA ALA A 13 -28.47 -5.09 -22.15
C ALA A 13 -27.74 -5.53 -23.44
N ARG A 14 -26.70 -6.36 -23.34
CA ARG A 14 -25.97 -6.91 -24.50
C ARG A 14 -26.90 -7.73 -25.40
N GLU A 15 -27.66 -8.65 -24.82
CA GLU A 15 -28.60 -9.49 -25.54
C GLU A 15 -29.69 -8.68 -26.23
N PHE A 16 -30.21 -7.65 -25.56
CA PHE A 16 -31.18 -6.75 -26.15
C PHE A 16 -30.58 -6.00 -27.34
N VAL A 17 -29.41 -5.39 -27.19
CA VAL A 17 -28.75 -4.62 -28.27
C VAL A 17 -28.43 -5.49 -29.47
N LEU A 18 -27.90 -6.70 -29.23
CA LEU A 18 -27.61 -7.64 -30.31
C LEU A 18 -28.88 -8.06 -31.05
N ARG A 19 -29.93 -8.42 -30.32
CA ARG A 19 -31.20 -8.87 -30.92
C ARG A 19 -31.95 -7.72 -31.65
N GLN A 20 -31.96 -6.53 -31.07
CA GLN A 20 -32.76 -5.41 -31.58
C GLN A 20 -32.03 -4.65 -32.69
N TYR A 21 -30.72 -4.53 -32.62
CA TYR A 21 -29.93 -3.70 -33.52
C TYR A 21 -28.87 -4.46 -34.32
N GLY A 22 -28.64 -5.74 -34.03
CA GLY A 22 -27.62 -6.55 -34.71
C GLY A 22 -26.21 -6.09 -34.45
N VAL A 23 -25.95 -5.36 -33.34
CA VAL A 23 -24.65 -4.76 -33.02
C VAL A 23 -24.16 -5.30 -31.70
N GLU A 24 -22.88 -5.69 -31.66
CA GLU A 24 -22.21 -5.96 -30.40
C GLU A 24 -21.86 -4.65 -29.65
N ALA A 25 -22.14 -4.63 -28.36
CA ALA A 25 -21.88 -3.48 -27.51
C ALA A 25 -21.10 -3.86 -26.24
N ASN A 26 -20.13 -3.03 -25.90
CA ASN A 26 -19.50 -3.11 -24.59
C ASN A 26 -20.35 -2.34 -23.57
N VAL A 27 -21.08 -3.07 -22.73
CA VAL A 27 -21.98 -2.45 -21.75
C VAL A 27 -21.19 -2.05 -20.49
N VAL A 28 -20.89 -0.77 -20.40
CA VAL A 28 -20.31 -0.18 -19.19
C VAL A 28 -21.42 0.20 -18.23
N VAL A 29 -21.24 -0.11 -16.95
CA VAL A 29 -22.17 0.25 -15.87
C VAL A 29 -21.45 1.15 -14.88
N ASN A 30 -21.98 2.35 -14.69
CA ASN A 30 -21.46 3.36 -13.77
C ASN A 30 -22.34 3.47 -12.52
N ARG A 31 -21.81 4.05 -11.46
CA ARG A 31 -22.60 4.52 -10.32
C ARG A 31 -22.94 5.98 -10.54
N PRO A 32 -24.22 6.37 -10.42
CA PRO A 32 -24.60 7.77 -10.42
C PRO A 32 -23.96 8.52 -9.24
N PRO A 33 -23.69 9.82 -9.36
CA PRO A 33 -23.06 10.60 -8.29
C PRO A 33 -23.96 10.79 -7.06
N ARG A 34 -25.27 10.60 -7.20
CA ARG A 34 -26.26 10.75 -6.12
C ARG A 34 -27.26 9.59 -6.15
N VAL A 35 -27.67 9.13 -4.99
CA VAL A 35 -28.56 7.96 -4.80
C VAL A 35 -29.96 8.21 -5.43
N GLU A 36 -30.41 9.45 -5.46
CA GLU A 36 -31.70 9.85 -6.07
C GLU A 36 -31.71 9.65 -7.59
N MET A 37 -30.53 9.55 -8.19
CA MET A 37 -30.38 9.28 -9.63
C MET A 37 -30.37 7.78 -9.97
N GLY A 38 -30.49 6.91 -8.97
CA GLY A 38 -30.48 5.45 -9.13
C GLY A 38 -29.24 4.78 -8.52
N ASP A 39 -29.25 3.45 -8.55
CA ASP A 39 -28.16 2.63 -8.04
C ASP A 39 -27.09 2.36 -9.12
N LEU A 40 -27.48 2.31 -10.38
CA LEU A 40 -26.63 2.07 -11.55
C LEU A 40 -27.04 2.97 -12.71
N ALA A 41 -26.09 3.30 -13.59
CA ALA A 41 -26.33 4.09 -14.80
C ALA A 41 -25.59 3.49 -16.01
N LEU A 42 -26.28 3.40 -17.15
CA LEU A 42 -25.71 2.93 -18.40
C LEU A 42 -25.63 4.08 -19.42
N PRO A 43 -24.43 4.47 -19.87
CA PRO A 43 -24.25 5.46 -20.95
C PRO A 43 -24.41 4.84 -22.35
N LEU A 44 -24.78 3.58 -22.45
CA LEU A 44 -24.83 2.74 -23.64
C LEU A 44 -25.49 3.38 -24.85
N ALA A 45 -26.60 4.11 -24.63
CA ALA A 45 -27.34 4.71 -25.73
C ALA A 45 -26.58 5.83 -26.47
N MET A 46 -25.66 6.52 -25.79
CA MET A 46 -24.81 7.53 -26.41
C MET A 46 -23.77 6.90 -27.36
N GLU A 47 -23.21 5.75 -26.98
CA GLU A 47 -22.29 4.99 -27.83
C GLU A 47 -23.03 4.45 -29.07
N LEU A 48 -24.19 3.84 -28.85
CA LEU A 48 -25.03 3.28 -29.93
C LEU A 48 -25.58 4.34 -30.90
N ALA A 49 -25.82 5.55 -30.42
CA ALA A 49 -26.35 6.64 -31.26
C ALA A 49 -25.48 6.93 -32.50
N ARG A 50 -24.13 6.86 -32.33
CA ARG A 50 -23.17 7.01 -33.45
C ARG A 50 -23.27 5.87 -34.44
N LYS A 51 -23.33 4.62 -33.93
CA LYS A 51 -23.37 3.41 -34.76
C LYS A 51 -24.66 3.27 -35.50
N LEU A 52 -25.80 3.61 -34.84
CA LEU A 52 -27.16 3.45 -35.38
C LEU A 52 -27.67 4.69 -36.10
N ARG A 53 -27.01 5.83 -36.02
CA ARG A 53 -27.45 7.14 -36.53
C ARG A 53 -28.87 7.49 -36.07
N ARG A 54 -29.17 7.22 -34.79
CA ARG A 54 -30.45 7.45 -34.13
C ARG A 54 -30.28 8.37 -32.92
N PRO A 55 -31.32 9.13 -32.50
CA PRO A 55 -31.27 9.94 -31.30
C PRO A 55 -30.97 9.04 -30.04
N PRO A 56 -29.99 9.41 -29.21
CA PRO A 56 -29.62 8.58 -28.07
C PRO A 56 -30.73 8.41 -27.05
N ARG A 57 -31.60 9.39 -26.90
CA ARG A 57 -32.78 9.33 -26.02
C ARG A 57 -33.76 8.24 -26.40
N GLN A 58 -34.05 8.07 -27.71
CA GLN A 58 -34.92 7.00 -28.19
C GLN A 58 -34.32 5.61 -27.92
N ILE A 59 -33.02 5.45 -28.15
CA ILE A 59 -32.33 4.20 -27.87
C ILE A 59 -32.37 3.93 -26.36
N ALA A 60 -32.16 4.95 -25.50
CA ALA A 60 -32.23 4.82 -24.06
C ALA A 60 -33.64 4.41 -23.57
N GLU A 61 -34.71 4.89 -24.20
CA GLU A 61 -36.09 4.51 -23.88
C GLU A 61 -36.34 3.04 -24.19
N GLU A 62 -35.87 2.54 -25.33
CA GLU A 62 -35.97 1.12 -25.73
C GLU A 62 -35.15 0.24 -24.78
N VAL A 63 -33.90 0.63 -24.44
CA VAL A 63 -33.06 -0.08 -23.49
C VAL A 63 -33.67 -0.09 -22.10
N ALA A 64 -34.17 1.05 -21.62
CA ALA A 64 -34.83 1.15 -20.31
C ALA A 64 -36.05 0.25 -20.23
N ALA A 65 -36.87 0.21 -21.29
CA ALA A 65 -38.03 -0.68 -21.35
C ALA A 65 -37.65 -2.16 -21.25
N ALA A 66 -36.59 -2.57 -21.96
CA ALA A 66 -36.06 -3.96 -21.89
C ALA A 66 -35.52 -4.30 -20.51
N LEU A 67 -34.82 -3.38 -19.84
CA LEU A 67 -34.19 -3.62 -18.54
C LEU A 67 -35.17 -3.62 -17.37
N ARG A 68 -36.38 -3.10 -17.51
CA ARG A 68 -37.44 -3.16 -16.47
C ARG A 68 -37.84 -4.60 -16.10
N SER A 69 -37.70 -5.53 -17.03
CA SER A 69 -38.06 -6.93 -16.81
C SER A 69 -36.92 -7.75 -16.18
N VAL A 70 -35.75 -7.16 -15.97
CA VAL A 70 -34.61 -7.85 -15.38
C VAL A 70 -34.82 -8.07 -13.88
N ALA A 71 -34.67 -9.29 -13.43
CA ALA A 71 -34.86 -9.64 -12.03
C ALA A 71 -33.93 -8.79 -11.10
N GLY A 72 -34.53 -8.12 -10.12
CA GLY A 72 -33.86 -7.25 -9.18
C GLY A 72 -33.80 -5.77 -9.62
N VAL A 73 -34.38 -5.41 -10.77
CA VAL A 73 -34.60 -4.00 -11.17
C VAL A 73 -36.02 -3.59 -10.78
N ALA A 74 -36.15 -2.62 -9.89
CA ALA A 74 -37.43 -2.03 -9.51
C ALA A 74 -37.91 -0.99 -10.51
N LYS A 75 -36.99 -0.23 -11.11
CA LYS A 75 -37.30 0.87 -12.00
C LYS A 75 -36.14 1.16 -12.97
N ALA A 76 -36.45 1.53 -14.21
CA ALA A 76 -35.49 2.02 -15.18
C ALA A 76 -36.00 3.33 -15.78
N GLU A 77 -35.20 4.39 -15.77
CA GLU A 77 -35.54 5.73 -16.22
C GLU A 77 -34.47 6.28 -17.16
N VAL A 78 -34.94 7.08 -18.14
CA VAL A 78 -34.01 7.80 -19.00
C VAL A 78 -33.70 9.18 -18.41
N ALA A 79 -32.41 9.48 -18.29
CA ALA A 79 -31.91 10.74 -17.75
C ALA A 79 -31.01 11.46 -18.76
N GLY A 80 -31.09 12.78 -18.77
CA GLY A 80 -30.27 13.62 -19.64
C GLY A 80 -30.38 13.28 -21.12
N ALA A 81 -29.24 13.26 -21.81
CA ALA A 81 -29.17 13.04 -23.25
C ALA A 81 -29.32 11.57 -23.68
N GLY A 82 -29.34 10.61 -22.73
CA GLY A 82 -29.44 9.18 -23.08
C GLY A 82 -28.82 8.22 -22.05
N TYR A 83 -28.71 8.64 -20.80
CA TYR A 83 -28.41 7.73 -19.72
C TYR A 83 -29.59 6.86 -19.34
N VAL A 84 -29.40 5.61 -19.06
CA VAL A 84 -30.41 4.75 -18.45
C VAL A 84 -30.05 4.54 -16.99
N ASN A 85 -30.82 5.16 -16.12
CA ASN A 85 -30.66 5.03 -14.66
C ASN A 85 -31.54 3.89 -14.14
N LEU A 86 -30.94 3.01 -13.35
CA LEU A 86 -31.58 1.83 -12.81
C LEU A 86 -31.66 1.92 -11.29
N PHE A 87 -32.83 1.61 -10.78
CA PHE A 87 -33.12 1.48 -9.35
C PHE A 87 -33.31 0.00 -9.05
N LEU A 88 -32.52 -0.52 -8.14
CA LEU A 88 -32.62 -1.90 -7.72
C LEU A 88 -33.76 -2.09 -6.72
N ASP A 89 -34.38 -3.25 -6.72
CA ASP A 89 -35.33 -3.64 -5.68
C ASP A 89 -34.58 -3.88 -4.36
N ARG A 90 -34.47 -2.84 -3.57
CA ARG A 90 -33.72 -2.85 -2.30
C ARG A 90 -34.36 -3.77 -1.26
N ALA A 91 -35.70 -3.94 -1.27
CA ALA A 91 -36.39 -4.83 -0.36
C ALA A 91 -36.09 -6.29 -0.68
N ALA A 92 -36.20 -6.68 -1.96
CA ALA A 92 -35.81 -8.01 -2.39
C ALA A 92 -34.31 -8.27 -2.20
N TYR A 93 -33.47 -7.25 -2.39
CA TYR A 93 -32.04 -7.35 -2.14
C TYR A 93 -31.73 -7.55 -0.65
N ALA A 94 -32.37 -6.79 0.23
CA ALA A 94 -32.21 -6.92 1.68
C ALA A 94 -32.67 -8.30 2.19
N ALA A 95 -33.77 -8.82 1.67
CA ALA A 95 -34.25 -10.15 2.00
C ALA A 95 -33.23 -11.26 1.63
N GLN A 96 -32.47 -11.07 0.55
CA GLN A 96 -31.45 -12.01 0.13
C GLN A 96 -30.17 -11.92 0.99
N LEU A 97 -29.91 -10.81 1.70
CA LEU A 97 -28.73 -10.68 2.56
C LEU A 97 -28.75 -11.65 3.75
N GLY A 98 -29.95 -12.02 4.24
CA GLY A 98 -30.12 -12.98 5.32
C GLY A 98 -30.20 -14.46 4.88
N ALA A 99 -30.26 -14.70 3.58
CA ALA A 99 -30.27 -16.07 3.05
C ALA A 99 -28.84 -16.65 3.06
N PRO A 100 -28.65 -17.94 3.38
CA PRO A 100 -27.38 -18.61 3.18
C PRO A 100 -26.92 -18.41 1.73
N LEU A 101 -25.63 -18.14 1.53
CA LEU A 101 -25.05 -18.09 0.19
C LEU A 101 -25.13 -19.51 -0.39
N GLU A 102 -26.17 -19.80 -1.18
CA GLU A 102 -26.42 -21.13 -1.76
C GLU A 102 -25.32 -21.55 -2.75
N ASP A 103 -24.41 -20.63 -3.11
CA ASP A 103 -23.40 -20.94 -4.13
C ASP A 103 -22.08 -20.18 -3.83
N GLU A 104 -21.35 -20.68 -2.83
CA GLU A 104 -19.96 -20.25 -2.61
C GLU A 104 -19.08 -20.53 -3.84
N SER A 105 -19.47 -21.50 -4.69
CA SER A 105 -18.74 -21.84 -5.91
C SER A 105 -18.74 -20.73 -6.96
N ARG A 106 -19.76 -19.87 -6.98
CA ARG A 106 -19.79 -18.70 -7.89
C ARG A 106 -18.88 -17.55 -7.45
N LEU A 107 -18.47 -17.53 -6.19
CA LEU A 107 -17.43 -16.61 -5.71
C LEU A 107 -16.03 -17.09 -6.08
N ALA A 108 -15.88 -18.37 -6.34
CA ALA A 108 -14.63 -19.07 -6.63
C ALA A 108 -14.16 -18.97 -8.10
N THR A 109 -14.64 -18.01 -8.90
CA THR A 109 -14.24 -17.88 -10.33
C THR A 109 -12.79 -17.46 -10.55
N ALA A 110 -12.03 -17.24 -9.47
CA ALA A 110 -10.59 -17.02 -9.52
C ALA A 110 -9.86 -17.94 -8.52
N ALA A 111 -10.41 -19.14 -8.26
CA ALA A 111 -9.77 -20.14 -7.42
C ALA A 111 -8.41 -20.53 -8.02
N GLY A 112 -7.33 -20.17 -7.34
CA GLY A 112 -5.97 -20.55 -7.70
C GLY A 112 -4.98 -19.40 -7.82
N GLU A 113 -5.38 -18.15 -7.96
CA GLU A 113 -4.43 -17.04 -7.97
C GLU A 113 -3.90 -16.75 -6.56
N LYS A 114 -2.58 -16.79 -6.40
CA LYS A 114 -1.90 -16.30 -5.20
C LYS A 114 -1.72 -14.80 -5.30
N LEU A 115 -2.33 -14.08 -4.37
CA LEU A 115 -2.21 -12.62 -4.24
C LEU A 115 -1.32 -12.27 -3.05
N ILE A 116 -0.54 -11.21 -3.18
CA ILE A 116 0.21 -10.65 -2.07
C ILE A 116 -0.42 -9.31 -1.69
N VAL A 117 -0.72 -9.13 -0.41
CA VAL A 117 -1.16 -7.85 0.15
C VAL A 117 -0.15 -7.41 1.19
N GLU A 118 0.59 -6.37 0.89
CA GLU A 118 1.50 -5.74 1.83
C GLU A 118 0.83 -4.53 2.46
N HIS A 119 0.76 -4.52 3.79
CA HIS A 119 0.19 -3.41 4.53
C HIS A 119 0.82 -3.24 5.91
N THR A 120 0.48 -2.16 6.58
CA THR A 120 0.95 -1.75 7.89
C THR A 120 2.34 -1.12 7.83
N ASN A 121 3.41 -1.87 7.54
CA ASN A 121 4.77 -1.38 7.25
C ASN A 121 5.25 -0.31 8.24
N ILE A 122 5.15 -0.62 9.55
CA ILE A 122 5.55 0.31 10.61
C ILE A 122 7.05 0.23 10.81
N ASN A 123 7.73 1.37 10.75
CA ASN A 123 9.14 1.44 11.12
C ASN A 123 9.33 0.97 12.57
N PRO A 124 10.23 0.00 12.83
CA PRO A 124 10.33 -0.66 14.12
C PRO A 124 11.17 0.14 15.11
N ASN A 125 10.79 1.41 15.33
CA ASN A 125 11.54 2.36 16.16
C ASN A 125 10.78 2.87 17.38
N LYS A 126 9.44 2.76 17.41
CA LYS A 126 8.59 3.25 18.50
C LYS A 126 7.17 2.68 18.38
N ALA A 127 6.30 3.01 19.33
CA ALA A 127 4.90 2.59 19.33
C ALA A 127 4.17 2.93 18.01
N ALA A 128 3.23 2.08 17.62
CA ALA A 128 2.32 2.36 16.53
C ALA A 128 1.45 3.60 16.82
N HIS A 129 1.01 4.28 15.78
CA HIS A 129 0.13 5.44 15.90
C HIS A 129 -1.14 5.27 15.05
N ILE A 130 -2.09 6.19 15.19
CA ILE A 130 -3.38 6.15 14.50
C ILE A 130 -3.28 5.96 12.97
N GLY A 131 -2.26 6.53 12.32
CA GLY A 131 -2.03 6.32 10.89
C GLY A 131 -1.76 4.86 10.53
N HIS A 132 -1.06 4.14 11.41
CA HIS A 132 -0.80 2.71 11.23
C HIS A 132 -2.07 1.87 11.47
N LEU A 133 -2.92 2.25 12.44
CA LEU A 133 -4.24 1.61 12.62
C LEU A 133 -5.10 1.76 11.37
N ARG A 134 -5.11 2.95 10.75
CA ARG A 134 -5.83 3.19 9.49
C ARG A 134 -5.35 2.25 8.39
N ASN A 135 -4.04 2.16 8.21
CA ASN A 135 -3.45 1.27 7.20
C ASN A 135 -3.78 -0.20 7.48
N ALA A 136 -3.58 -0.64 8.73
CA ALA A 136 -3.84 -2.02 9.13
C ALA A 136 -5.31 -2.41 8.96
N ALA A 137 -6.25 -1.56 9.40
CA ALA A 137 -7.69 -1.81 9.25
C ALA A 137 -8.10 -1.89 7.77
N LEU A 138 -7.57 -1.00 6.92
CA LEU A 138 -7.86 -0.99 5.50
C LEU A 138 -7.27 -2.22 4.79
N GLY A 139 -6.00 -2.53 5.07
CA GLY A 139 -5.31 -3.67 4.49
C GLY A 139 -5.94 -5.01 4.88
N ASP A 140 -6.21 -5.22 6.16
CA ASP A 140 -6.84 -6.46 6.64
C ASP A 140 -8.27 -6.63 6.13
N THR A 141 -9.06 -5.55 6.08
CA THR A 141 -10.39 -5.59 5.47
C THR A 141 -10.31 -6.03 4.02
N PHE A 142 -9.34 -5.49 3.27
CA PHE A 142 -9.12 -5.86 1.89
C PHE A 142 -8.68 -7.33 1.74
N VAL A 143 -7.79 -7.81 2.60
CA VAL A 143 -7.39 -9.23 2.67
C VAL A 143 -8.61 -10.13 2.89
N ARG A 144 -9.46 -9.80 3.85
CA ARG A 144 -10.69 -10.58 4.14
C ARG A 144 -11.63 -10.62 2.94
N LEU A 145 -11.80 -9.50 2.22
CA LEU A 145 -12.59 -9.43 0.99
C LEU A 145 -12.02 -10.33 -0.11
N LEU A 146 -10.71 -10.33 -0.30
CA LEU A 146 -10.05 -11.19 -1.28
C LEU A 146 -10.18 -12.68 -0.92
N ARG A 147 -9.98 -13.03 0.36
CA ARG A 147 -10.18 -14.40 0.86
C ARG A 147 -11.63 -14.86 0.70
N ALA A 148 -12.60 -13.99 1.01
CA ALA A 148 -14.02 -14.27 0.79
C ALA A 148 -14.37 -14.45 -0.71
N ARG A 149 -13.54 -13.93 -1.61
CA ARG A 149 -13.65 -14.16 -3.06
C ARG A 149 -12.94 -15.44 -3.54
N GLY A 150 -12.37 -16.23 -2.62
CA GLY A 150 -11.71 -17.49 -2.93
C GLY A 150 -10.24 -17.38 -3.33
N HIS A 151 -9.62 -16.20 -3.20
CA HIS A 151 -8.19 -16.04 -3.47
C HIS A 151 -7.33 -16.59 -2.33
N THR A 152 -6.19 -17.15 -2.67
CA THR A 152 -5.11 -17.40 -1.70
C THR A 152 -4.35 -16.09 -1.48
N VAL A 153 -4.36 -15.57 -0.26
CA VAL A 153 -3.75 -14.27 0.06
C VAL A 153 -2.63 -14.44 1.05
N GLU A 154 -1.42 -14.06 0.66
CA GLU A 154 -0.26 -13.89 1.52
C GLU A 154 -0.22 -12.45 2.03
N VAL A 155 -0.17 -12.29 3.35
CA VAL A 155 -0.17 -10.98 4.03
C VAL A 155 1.24 -10.66 4.50
N GLN A 156 1.81 -9.58 3.95
CA GLN A 156 3.15 -9.12 4.29
C GLN A 156 3.10 -7.81 5.09
N ASN A 157 4.02 -7.67 6.05
CA ASN A 157 4.29 -6.44 6.78
C ASN A 157 5.80 -6.16 6.70
N TYR A 158 6.20 -5.27 5.81
CA TYR A 158 7.60 -4.94 5.57
C TYR A 158 8.22 -4.23 6.77
N ILE A 159 9.41 -4.67 7.16
CA ILE A 159 10.13 -4.17 8.35
C ILE A 159 11.40 -3.44 7.91
N ASP A 160 11.34 -2.11 7.88
CA ASP A 160 12.50 -1.23 7.66
C ASP A 160 13.34 -1.14 8.96
N ASN A 161 14.14 -2.19 9.20
CA ASN A 161 14.98 -2.29 10.40
C ASN A 161 16.37 -1.67 10.24
N THR A 162 16.70 -1.12 9.06
CA THR A 162 17.96 -0.43 8.76
C THR A 162 17.77 1.06 8.47
N GLY A 163 16.56 1.58 8.58
CA GLY A 163 16.24 2.95 8.23
C GLY A 163 16.66 4.00 9.26
N VAL A 164 16.65 5.25 8.82
CA VAL A 164 17.04 6.43 9.62
C VAL A 164 16.29 6.51 10.96
N GLN A 165 15.02 6.08 11.01
CA GLN A 165 14.23 6.17 12.24
C GLN A 165 14.70 5.19 13.32
N VAL A 166 15.19 4.02 12.92
CA VAL A 166 15.82 3.06 13.84
C VAL A 166 17.17 3.60 14.28
N ALA A 167 17.97 4.12 13.35
CA ALA A 167 19.27 4.74 13.69
C ALA A 167 19.11 5.87 14.70
N ASP A 168 18.08 6.70 14.60
CA ASP A 168 17.81 7.75 15.58
C ASP A 168 17.58 7.19 16.99
N VAL A 169 16.82 6.11 17.15
CA VAL A 169 16.60 5.48 18.46
C VAL A 169 17.89 4.87 18.99
N VAL A 170 18.69 4.26 18.11
CA VAL A 170 20.02 3.71 18.48
C VAL A 170 20.95 4.84 18.94
N VAL A 171 20.99 5.98 18.24
CA VAL A 171 21.70 7.19 18.67
C VAL A 171 21.23 7.62 20.08
N GLY A 172 19.92 7.58 20.32
CA GLY A 172 19.35 7.89 21.62
C GLY A 172 19.88 6.98 22.74
N PHE A 173 19.90 5.71 22.53
CA PHE A 173 20.42 4.75 23.52
C PHE A 173 21.93 4.92 23.74
N ILE A 174 22.72 4.97 22.67
CA ILE A 174 24.18 4.93 22.76
C ILE A 174 24.73 6.30 23.19
N TYR A 175 24.31 7.40 22.56
CA TYR A 175 24.96 8.71 22.74
C TYR A 175 24.21 9.63 23.70
N LEU A 176 22.87 9.62 23.73
CA LEU A 176 22.11 10.47 24.62
C LEU A 176 21.95 9.86 26.02
N GLU A 177 21.66 8.56 26.11
CA GLU A 177 21.46 7.84 27.38
C GLU A 177 22.66 7.03 27.84
N GLN A 178 23.70 6.88 27.00
CA GLN A 178 24.94 6.15 27.30
C GLN A 178 24.68 4.71 27.78
N LYS A 179 23.64 4.08 27.25
CA LYS A 179 23.28 2.68 27.58
C LYS A 179 24.15 1.69 26.82
N LYS A 180 24.49 0.59 27.51
CA LYS A 180 25.12 -0.57 26.90
C LYS A 180 24.06 -1.48 26.27
N GLU A 181 24.53 -2.40 25.43
CA GLU A 181 23.68 -3.40 24.79
C GLU A 181 22.81 -4.17 25.80
N GLU A 182 23.40 -4.60 26.91
CA GLU A 182 22.73 -5.37 27.96
C GLU A 182 21.61 -4.57 28.66
N ASP A 183 21.80 -3.25 28.81
CA ASP A 183 20.81 -2.36 29.42
C ASP A 183 19.59 -2.20 28.49
N VAL A 184 19.85 -2.05 27.18
CA VAL A 184 18.77 -1.98 26.17
C VAL A 184 18.04 -3.32 26.10
N ALA A 185 18.76 -4.45 26.10
CA ALA A 185 18.15 -5.78 26.07
C ALA A 185 17.27 -6.03 27.30
N ARG A 186 17.73 -5.63 28.51
CA ARG A 186 16.96 -5.73 29.76
C ARG A 186 15.70 -4.88 29.70
N LEU A 187 15.82 -3.64 29.23
CA LEU A 187 14.67 -2.74 29.09
C LEU A 187 13.65 -3.27 28.07
N ALA A 188 14.12 -3.85 26.99
CA ALA A 188 13.25 -4.43 25.93
C ALA A 188 12.48 -5.67 26.42
N GLN A 189 13.04 -6.41 27.36
CA GLN A 189 12.43 -7.61 27.96
C GLN A 189 11.52 -7.31 29.16
N ASP A 190 11.60 -6.13 29.75
CA ASP A 190 10.78 -5.74 30.88
C ASP A 190 9.32 -5.43 30.42
N PRO A 191 8.33 -6.23 30.83
CA PRO A 191 6.93 -5.99 30.48
C PRO A 191 6.41 -4.64 31.01
N ALA A 192 6.92 -4.17 32.15
CA ALA A 192 6.50 -2.93 32.81
C ALA A 192 7.04 -1.68 32.08
N ALA A 193 8.13 -1.82 31.35
CA ALA A 193 8.80 -0.70 30.69
C ALA A 193 8.01 -0.11 29.54
N ARG A 194 6.99 -0.83 29.01
CA ARG A 194 6.30 -0.42 27.74
C ARG A 194 7.32 0.08 26.72
N PHE A 195 8.22 -0.80 26.31
CA PHE A 195 9.42 -0.44 25.55
C PHE A 195 9.15 0.41 24.31
N ASP A 196 8.05 0.16 23.63
CA ASP A 196 7.59 0.95 22.47
C ASP A 196 7.23 2.41 22.83
N TYR A 197 6.63 2.64 24.00
CA TYR A 197 6.35 3.97 24.54
C TYR A 197 7.64 4.66 24.99
N TYR A 198 8.53 3.92 25.63
CA TYR A 198 9.85 4.42 25.98
C TYR A 198 10.62 4.92 24.75
N CYS A 199 10.64 4.10 23.69
CA CYS A 199 11.25 4.47 22.42
C CYS A 199 10.53 5.65 21.74
N TRP A 200 9.24 5.82 21.92
CA TRP A 200 8.49 6.99 21.44
C TRP A 200 9.03 8.28 22.07
N ASP A 201 9.17 8.29 23.39
CA ASP A 201 9.68 9.45 24.13
C ASP A 201 11.17 9.70 23.84
N LEU A 202 11.96 8.63 23.75
CA LEU A 202 13.36 8.69 23.36
C LEU A 202 13.53 9.30 21.96
N TYR A 203 12.74 8.88 20.98
CA TYR A 203 12.77 9.39 19.62
C TYR A 203 12.50 10.90 19.57
N ALA A 204 11.53 11.39 20.35
CA ALA A 204 11.26 12.83 20.45
C ALA A 204 12.44 13.61 21.09
N ARG A 205 13.11 13.02 22.08
CA ARG A 205 14.32 13.61 22.72
C ARG A 205 15.51 13.63 21.76
N VAL A 206 15.72 12.54 21.00
CA VAL A 206 16.78 12.45 19.99
C VAL A 206 16.57 13.46 18.87
N THR A 207 15.34 13.65 18.42
CA THR A 207 15.04 14.66 17.38
C THR A 207 15.48 16.05 17.82
N ARG A 208 15.24 16.43 19.07
CA ARG A 208 15.73 17.70 19.64
C ARG A 208 17.24 17.71 19.78
N PHE A 209 17.82 16.66 20.35
CA PHE A 209 19.26 16.51 20.51
C PHE A 209 20.03 16.70 19.21
N LEU A 210 19.55 16.12 18.10
CA LEU A 210 20.17 16.27 16.78
C LEU A 210 19.95 17.68 16.17
N ALA A 211 18.83 18.33 16.50
CA ALA A 211 18.52 19.67 15.98
C ALA A 211 19.33 20.78 16.66
N GLU A 212 19.81 20.59 17.90
CA GLU A 212 20.59 21.56 18.66
C GLU A 212 22.00 21.78 18.11
N ASP A 213 22.58 20.78 17.42
CA ASP A 213 23.94 20.85 16.89
C ASP A 213 24.05 20.04 15.59
N SER A 214 24.32 20.73 14.49
CA SER A 214 24.46 20.08 13.16
C SER A 214 25.59 19.04 13.11
N ALA A 215 26.64 19.17 13.94
CA ALA A 215 27.69 18.17 14.03
C ALA A 215 27.18 16.81 14.55
N ARG A 216 26.08 16.79 15.30
CA ARG A 216 25.44 15.56 15.78
C ARG A 216 24.75 14.76 14.68
N LEU A 217 24.46 15.38 13.52
CA LEU A 217 23.96 14.65 12.35
C LEU A 217 24.98 13.62 11.84
N GLU A 218 26.27 13.85 12.07
CA GLU A 218 27.31 12.87 11.75
C GLU A 218 27.19 11.59 12.59
N LEU A 219 26.72 11.72 13.84
CA LEU A 219 26.43 10.54 14.68
C LEU A 219 25.35 9.66 14.06
N ARG A 220 24.28 10.27 13.52
CA ARG A 220 23.22 9.55 12.80
C ARG A 220 23.78 8.84 11.58
N ASN A 221 24.54 9.56 10.73
CA ASN A 221 25.08 9.01 9.49
C ASN A 221 26.01 7.81 9.77
N ARG A 222 26.89 7.95 10.76
CA ARG A 222 27.77 6.86 11.20
C ARG A 222 26.98 5.70 11.77
N THR A 223 26.00 5.95 12.63
CA THR A 223 25.15 4.89 13.20
C THR A 223 24.38 4.14 12.11
N LEU A 224 23.88 4.85 11.12
CA LEU A 224 23.18 4.25 9.98
C LEU A 224 24.12 3.32 9.20
N GLN A 225 25.33 3.78 8.90
CA GLN A 225 26.34 2.97 8.22
C GLN A 225 26.70 1.72 9.07
N GLU A 226 26.95 1.89 10.37
CA GLU A 226 27.25 0.80 11.29
C GLU A 226 26.12 -0.24 11.37
N ILE A 227 24.85 0.18 11.26
CA ILE A 227 23.69 -0.73 11.20
C ILE A 227 23.70 -1.52 9.88
N GLU A 228 23.97 -0.88 8.76
CA GLU A 228 24.04 -1.54 7.46
C GLU A 228 25.22 -2.54 7.39
N GLU A 229 26.33 -2.28 8.04
CA GLU A 229 27.49 -3.20 8.14
C GLU A 229 27.16 -4.50 8.90
N GLY A 230 26.23 -4.48 9.85
CA GLY A 230 25.60 -5.66 10.45
C GLY A 230 26.33 -6.29 11.66
N HIS A 231 27.61 -5.98 11.94
CA HIS A 231 28.39 -6.63 13.00
C HIS A 231 28.84 -5.69 14.14
N THR A 232 28.36 -4.46 14.12
CA THR A 232 28.74 -3.40 15.06
C THR A 232 27.86 -3.41 16.32
N LEU A 233 28.23 -2.62 17.32
CA LEU A 233 27.39 -2.37 18.49
C LEU A 233 26.05 -1.75 18.08
N ALA A 234 26.08 -0.78 17.17
CA ALA A 234 24.87 -0.13 16.68
C ALA A 234 23.91 -1.13 16.00
N ALA A 235 24.43 -2.06 15.19
CA ALA A 235 23.64 -3.09 14.55
C ALA A 235 22.98 -4.04 15.56
N ARG A 236 23.71 -4.46 16.62
CA ARG A 236 23.13 -5.32 17.66
C ARG A 236 22.05 -4.59 18.48
N VAL A 237 22.28 -3.34 18.83
CA VAL A 237 21.25 -2.51 19.50
C VAL A 237 20.04 -2.31 18.59
N ALA A 238 20.23 -2.05 17.29
CA ALA A 238 19.15 -1.93 16.31
C ALA A 238 18.32 -3.22 16.19
N GLU A 239 18.98 -4.39 16.22
CA GLU A 239 18.31 -5.69 16.21
C GLU A 239 17.43 -5.90 17.46
N ILE A 240 17.96 -5.57 18.65
CA ILE A 240 17.20 -5.64 19.90
C ILE A 240 15.98 -4.71 19.83
N VAL A 241 16.18 -3.44 19.44
CA VAL A 241 15.12 -2.45 19.35
C VAL A 241 14.06 -2.90 18.33
N SER A 242 14.46 -3.17 17.09
CA SER A 242 13.53 -3.51 16.02
C SER A 242 12.74 -4.78 16.34
N THR A 243 13.38 -5.83 16.84
CA THR A 243 12.71 -7.07 17.20
C THR A 243 11.70 -6.87 18.34
N ALA A 244 12.07 -6.14 19.39
CA ALA A 244 11.16 -5.87 20.51
C ALA A 244 9.96 -4.99 20.07
N ILE A 245 10.21 -3.96 19.27
CA ILE A 245 9.17 -3.07 18.77
C ILE A 245 8.22 -3.81 17.82
N VAL A 246 8.73 -4.65 16.91
CA VAL A 246 7.87 -5.46 16.02
C VAL A 246 6.92 -6.35 16.83
N ARG A 247 7.40 -7.02 17.88
CA ARG A 247 6.50 -7.79 18.76
C ARG A 247 5.39 -6.93 19.39
N ARG A 248 5.71 -5.71 19.82
CA ARG A 248 4.70 -4.77 20.31
C ARG A 248 3.71 -4.37 19.22
N HIS A 249 4.19 -4.10 18.01
CA HIS A 249 3.31 -3.82 16.86
C HIS A 249 2.37 -5.00 16.57
N LEU A 250 2.88 -6.23 16.55
CA LEU A 250 2.03 -7.42 16.34
C LEU A 250 0.98 -7.56 17.45
N ALA A 251 1.34 -7.31 18.71
CA ALA A 251 0.40 -7.35 19.83
C ALA A 251 -0.70 -6.26 19.68
N THR A 252 -0.33 -5.03 19.31
CA THR A 252 -1.30 -3.94 19.04
C THR A 252 -2.23 -4.30 17.89
N MET A 253 -1.69 -4.82 16.78
CA MET A 253 -2.49 -5.21 15.61
C MET A 253 -3.40 -6.41 15.91
N LEU A 254 -2.97 -7.33 16.76
CA LEU A 254 -3.77 -8.47 17.18
C LEU A 254 -5.03 -8.04 17.98
N ARG A 255 -5.00 -6.91 18.70
CA ARG A 255 -6.19 -6.31 19.33
C ARG A 255 -7.30 -6.01 18.31
N LEU A 256 -6.94 -5.71 17.06
CA LEU A 256 -7.86 -5.54 15.94
C LEU A 256 -8.09 -6.83 15.13
N ASN A 257 -7.59 -7.98 15.63
CA ASN A 257 -7.62 -9.25 14.91
C ASN A 257 -6.90 -9.21 13.54
N VAL A 258 -5.89 -8.32 13.41
CA VAL A 258 -5.02 -8.22 12.22
C VAL A 258 -3.82 -9.14 12.40
N ARG A 259 -3.56 -10.00 11.40
CA ARG A 259 -2.47 -10.98 11.39
C ARG A 259 -1.68 -10.90 10.09
N TYR A 260 -0.44 -11.35 10.16
CA TYR A 260 0.48 -11.38 9.02
C TYR A 260 1.02 -12.80 8.83
N ASP A 261 1.40 -13.10 7.59
CA ASP A 261 2.04 -14.37 7.23
C ASP A 261 3.57 -14.21 7.24
N LEU A 262 4.06 -13.07 6.74
CA LEU A 262 5.49 -12.82 6.57
C LEU A 262 5.87 -11.38 6.98
N LEU A 263 7.02 -11.27 7.65
CA LEU A 263 7.70 -10.03 8.00
C LEU A 263 9.02 -9.94 7.20
N PRO A 264 9.01 -9.45 5.97
CA PRO A 264 10.25 -9.23 5.22
C PRO A 264 11.04 -8.08 5.85
N ARG A 265 12.34 -8.29 6.09
CA ARG A 265 13.25 -7.30 6.71
C ARG A 265 14.14 -6.68 5.66
N GLU A 266 14.33 -5.37 5.71
CA GLU A 266 15.21 -4.66 4.79
C GLU A 266 16.67 -5.11 4.91
N SER A 267 17.14 -5.40 6.14
CA SER A 267 18.49 -5.91 6.37
C SER A 267 18.81 -7.17 5.54
N GLU A 268 17.82 -8.07 5.36
CA GLU A 268 18.02 -9.32 4.63
C GLU A 268 18.08 -9.07 3.10
N ILE A 269 17.38 -8.05 2.60
CA ILE A 269 17.48 -7.61 1.20
C ILE A 269 18.91 -7.14 0.90
N LEU A 270 19.53 -6.43 1.86
CA LEU A 270 20.90 -5.96 1.75
C LEU A 270 21.90 -7.13 1.88
N GLN A 271 21.80 -7.93 2.94
CA GLN A 271 22.74 -9.03 3.24
C GLN A 271 22.72 -10.13 2.17
N LEU A 272 21.54 -10.47 1.63
CA LEU A 272 21.37 -11.42 0.54
C LEU A 272 21.69 -10.79 -0.83
N ARG A 273 22.03 -9.51 -0.86
CA ARG A 273 22.41 -8.80 -2.08
C ARG A 273 21.34 -8.93 -3.19
N PHE A 274 20.06 -8.75 -2.82
CA PHE A 274 18.95 -8.75 -3.78
C PHE A 274 19.10 -7.65 -4.82
N TRP A 275 19.62 -6.52 -4.35
CA TRP A 275 19.88 -5.39 -5.22
C TRP A 275 20.90 -5.72 -6.33
N ASP A 276 21.98 -6.44 -6.03
CA ASP A 276 22.99 -6.77 -7.04
C ASP A 276 22.37 -7.54 -8.22
N GLN A 277 21.48 -8.48 -7.89
CA GLN A 277 20.75 -9.24 -8.91
C GLN A 277 19.81 -8.34 -9.73
N ALA A 278 19.06 -7.47 -9.06
CA ALA A 278 18.17 -6.51 -9.72
C ALA A 278 18.98 -5.51 -10.59
N PHE A 279 20.12 -5.06 -10.08
CA PHE A 279 21.00 -4.12 -10.79
C PHE A 279 21.57 -4.73 -12.08
N GLU A 280 22.04 -5.96 -12.04
CA GLU A 280 22.53 -6.64 -13.25
C GLU A 280 21.38 -6.84 -14.26
N LEU A 281 20.19 -7.21 -13.81
CA LEU A 281 19.01 -7.30 -14.67
C LEU A 281 18.68 -5.94 -15.33
N LEU A 282 18.70 -4.86 -14.54
CA LEU A 282 18.41 -3.50 -15.02
C LEU A 282 19.46 -3.03 -16.05
N LYS A 283 20.73 -3.37 -15.84
CA LYS A 283 21.83 -3.07 -16.79
C LYS A 283 21.69 -3.88 -18.08
N GLU A 284 21.50 -5.20 -17.96
CA GLU A 284 21.34 -6.10 -19.10
C GLU A 284 20.19 -5.64 -20.01
N LYS A 285 19.08 -5.25 -19.43
CA LYS A 285 17.90 -4.75 -20.15
C LYS A 285 18.01 -3.29 -20.56
N ARG A 286 19.11 -2.60 -20.23
CA ARG A 286 19.32 -1.16 -20.48
C ARG A 286 18.23 -0.27 -19.86
N ALA A 287 17.62 -0.73 -18.78
CA ALA A 287 16.62 0.00 -18.02
C ALA A 287 17.23 1.16 -17.20
N ILE A 288 18.52 1.06 -16.90
CA ILE A 288 19.33 2.10 -16.26
C ILE A 288 20.59 2.38 -17.06
N TYR A 289 21.09 3.59 -16.96
CA TYR A 289 22.35 4.02 -17.59
C TYR A 289 23.15 4.91 -16.63
N LEU A 290 24.47 4.96 -16.86
CA LEU A 290 25.38 5.83 -16.11
C LEU A 290 25.27 7.25 -16.67
N GLU A 291 24.86 8.21 -15.84
CA GLU A 291 24.82 9.63 -16.23
C GLU A 291 26.24 10.20 -16.28
N THR A 292 26.65 10.71 -17.44
CA THR A 292 28.02 11.21 -17.66
C THR A 292 28.13 12.71 -17.49
N GLU A 293 27.04 13.45 -17.54
CA GLU A 293 26.95 14.90 -17.45
C GLU A 293 25.83 15.39 -16.55
N GLY A 294 25.82 16.66 -16.20
CA GLY A 294 24.77 17.31 -15.43
C GLY A 294 24.81 17.02 -13.93
N LYS A 295 23.68 17.26 -13.27
CA LYS A 295 23.53 17.21 -11.80
C LYS A 295 23.75 15.79 -11.23
N ASN A 296 23.38 14.77 -12.00
CA ASN A 296 23.45 13.37 -11.58
C ASN A 296 24.69 12.65 -12.13
N LYS A 297 25.73 13.39 -12.54
CA LYS A 297 26.97 12.81 -13.08
C LYS A 297 27.55 11.73 -12.15
N GLY A 298 27.86 10.58 -12.74
CA GLY A 298 28.38 9.41 -12.01
C GLY A 298 27.33 8.57 -11.30
N CYS A 299 26.06 8.95 -11.38
CA CYS A 299 24.96 8.16 -10.85
C CYS A 299 24.39 7.22 -11.92
N TRP A 300 23.87 6.07 -11.51
CA TRP A 300 23.00 5.26 -12.34
C TRP A 300 21.58 5.77 -12.24
N VAL A 301 20.98 6.09 -13.38
CA VAL A 301 19.65 6.70 -13.45
C VAL A 301 18.72 5.88 -14.33
N MET A 302 17.42 5.99 -14.05
CA MET A 302 16.33 5.44 -14.84
C MET A 302 15.56 6.59 -15.48
N SER A 303 15.30 6.53 -16.79
CA SER A 303 14.42 7.48 -17.47
C SER A 303 12.98 7.24 -17.08
N GLN A 304 12.25 8.33 -16.81
CA GLN A 304 10.81 8.30 -16.68
C GLN A 304 10.20 8.59 -18.05
N THR A 305 9.81 7.55 -18.78
CA THR A 305 8.92 7.70 -19.91
C THR A 305 7.50 7.63 -19.36
N ASP A 306 6.86 8.79 -19.21
CA ASP A 306 5.42 8.83 -19.00
C ASP A 306 4.75 8.18 -20.20
N GLY A 307 3.94 7.14 -19.95
CA GLY A 307 3.12 6.48 -20.96
C GLY A 307 1.93 7.33 -21.45
N ASN A 308 2.07 8.65 -21.46
CA ASN A 308 1.16 9.57 -22.11
C ASN A 308 1.84 10.14 -23.35
N GLU A 309 1.30 9.81 -24.51
CA GLU A 309 1.60 10.53 -25.76
C GLU A 309 1.40 12.05 -25.54
N PRO A 310 2.26 12.89 -26.12
CA PRO A 310 2.14 14.34 -25.98
C PRO A 310 0.84 14.80 -26.65
N SER A 311 -0.13 15.25 -25.88
CA SER A 311 -1.23 16.04 -26.40
C SER A 311 -0.69 17.33 -27.00
N GLU A 312 -1.10 17.60 -28.23
CA GLU A 312 -0.73 18.69 -29.12
C GLU A 312 -0.38 20.02 -28.44
N LYS A 313 0.78 20.52 -28.87
CA LYS A 313 1.25 21.92 -28.99
C LYS A 313 0.43 23.00 -28.30
N THR A 314 0.94 23.47 -27.17
CA THR A 314 0.85 24.87 -26.76
C THR A 314 2.25 25.47 -26.71
N GLU A 315 2.40 26.67 -27.31
CA GLU A 315 3.66 27.40 -27.42
C GLU A 315 4.28 27.74 -26.03
N PRO A 316 5.61 27.84 -25.94
CA PRO A 316 6.30 28.02 -24.65
C PRO A 316 6.25 29.48 -24.19
N THR A 317 5.57 29.72 -23.07
CA THR A 317 5.72 30.92 -22.29
C THR A 317 6.52 30.57 -21.02
N GLU A 318 7.75 31.12 -20.97
CA GLU A 318 8.74 31.18 -19.86
C GLU A 318 9.36 29.85 -19.34
N PRO A 319 10.64 29.85 -18.93
CA PRO A 319 11.38 28.67 -18.51
C PRO A 319 10.99 28.31 -17.07
N THR A 320 9.90 27.56 -16.93
CA THR A 320 9.62 26.77 -15.73
C THR A 320 10.56 25.58 -15.71
N GLU A 321 11.19 25.34 -14.55
CA GLU A 321 12.10 24.25 -14.25
C GLU A 321 11.66 22.95 -14.94
N ARG A 322 12.53 22.41 -15.79
CA ARG A 322 12.35 21.10 -16.40
C ARG A 322 12.19 20.10 -15.26
N THR A 323 11.04 19.48 -15.14
CA THR A 323 10.82 18.30 -14.30
C THR A 323 11.92 17.29 -14.62
N GLU A 324 12.59 16.78 -13.57
CA GLU A 324 13.70 15.83 -13.71
C GLU A 324 13.17 14.56 -14.41
N ASP A 325 13.47 14.39 -15.70
CA ASP A 325 13.06 13.23 -16.49
C ASP A 325 13.78 11.93 -16.09
N THR A 326 14.63 11.99 -15.06
CA THR A 326 15.45 10.86 -14.61
C THR A 326 15.44 10.69 -13.10
N LYS A 327 15.42 9.43 -12.65
CA LYS A 327 15.52 9.06 -11.22
C LYS A 327 16.84 8.37 -10.91
N VAL A 328 17.54 8.86 -9.89
CA VAL A 328 18.76 8.23 -9.40
C VAL A 328 18.43 6.92 -8.67
N ILE A 329 18.98 5.84 -9.17
CA ILE A 329 18.87 4.48 -8.62
C ILE A 329 20.08 4.13 -7.77
N VAL A 330 21.29 4.44 -8.28
CA VAL A 330 22.56 4.30 -7.54
C VAL A 330 23.31 5.63 -7.60
N ARG A 331 23.74 6.11 -6.45
CA ARG A 331 24.53 7.34 -6.34
C ARG A 331 25.95 7.13 -6.86
N SER A 332 26.66 8.22 -7.17
CA SER A 332 28.04 8.21 -7.67
C SER A 332 29.06 7.55 -6.72
N ASN A 333 28.74 7.48 -5.42
CA ASN A 333 29.55 6.77 -4.42
C ASN A 333 29.21 5.26 -4.30
N GLY A 334 28.34 4.72 -5.17
CA GLY A 334 27.91 3.33 -5.15
C GLY A 334 26.74 3.02 -4.21
N THR A 335 26.24 4.01 -3.45
CA THR A 335 25.10 3.79 -2.53
C THR A 335 23.79 3.62 -3.30
N VAL A 336 23.12 2.50 -3.08
CA VAL A 336 21.79 2.22 -3.65
C VAL A 336 20.75 3.08 -2.96
N THR A 337 19.89 3.72 -3.73
CA THR A 337 18.76 4.48 -3.17
C THR A 337 17.65 3.51 -2.72
N TYR A 338 16.69 4.01 -1.93
CA TYR A 338 15.52 3.24 -1.51
C TYR A 338 14.73 2.71 -2.72
N VAL A 339 14.70 3.44 -3.82
CA VAL A 339 14.02 3.02 -5.07
C VAL A 339 14.59 1.69 -5.61
N GLY A 340 15.91 1.55 -5.61
CA GLY A 340 16.56 0.31 -6.07
C GLY A 340 16.19 -0.89 -5.19
N LYS A 341 16.15 -0.69 -3.87
CA LYS A 341 15.75 -1.73 -2.91
C LYS A 341 14.29 -2.15 -3.13
N ASP A 342 13.39 -1.18 -3.36
CA ASP A 342 11.97 -1.43 -3.61
C ASP A 342 11.72 -2.19 -4.92
N ILE A 343 12.47 -1.87 -6.00
CA ILE A 343 12.41 -2.62 -7.26
C ILE A 343 12.86 -4.07 -7.03
N ALA A 344 13.96 -4.30 -6.33
CA ALA A 344 14.48 -5.64 -6.06
C ALA A 344 13.47 -6.47 -5.23
N TYR A 345 12.86 -5.84 -4.23
CA TYR A 345 11.85 -6.48 -3.40
C TYR A 345 10.56 -6.77 -4.19
N GLN A 346 10.14 -5.88 -5.08
CA GLN A 346 8.97 -6.10 -5.93
C GLN A 346 9.22 -7.25 -6.92
N LEU A 347 10.42 -7.35 -7.50
CA LEU A 347 10.82 -8.50 -8.34
C LEU A 347 10.74 -9.82 -7.55
N TRP A 348 11.19 -9.82 -6.29
CA TRP A 348 11.07 -10.99 -5.43
C TRP A 348 9.60 -11.37 -5.16
N LYS A 349 8.71 -10.41 -4.88
CA LYS A 349 7.28 -10.67 -4.68
C LYS A 349 6.65 -11.39 -5.86
N PHE A 350 7.05 -11.07 -7.08
CA PHE A 350 6.60 -11.76 -8.28
C PHE A 350 7.39 -13.03 -8.64
N GLY A 351 8.44 -13.37 -7.88
CA GLY A 351 9.31 -14.50 -8.15
C GLY A 351 10.24 -14.32 -9.34
N LEU A 352 10.52 -13.06 -9.73
CA LEU A 352 11.31 -12.68 -10.91
C LEU A 352 12.78 -12.42 -10.57
N LEU A 353 13.13 -12.31 -9.30
CA LEU A 353 14.49 -11.94 -8.87
C LEU A 353 15.51 -13.08 -9.06
N GLY A 354 15.06 -14.35 -9.08
CA GLY A 354 15.95 -15.52 -9.11
C GLY A 354 16.67 -15.81 -7.80
N LYS A 355 16.36 -15.07 -6.73
CA LYS A 355 16.83 -15.26 -5.36
C LYS A 355 15.67 -15.30 -4.40
N ASP A 356 15.88 -15.94 -3.23
CA ASP A 356 14.88 -16.02 -2.18
C ASP A 356 15.52 -15.75 -0.82
N PHE A 357 14.69 -15.41 0.16
CA PHE A 357 15.07 -15.38 1.56
C PHE A 357 15.18 -16.79 2.13
N TYR A 358 15.91 -16.92 3.24
CA TYR A 358 15.59 -17.93 4.23
C TYR A 358 14.51 -17.40 5.17
N TYR A 359 13.88 -18.28 5.94
CA TYR A 359 12.76 -17.92 6.80
C TYR A 359 12.89 -18.60 8.14
N ARG A 360 12.51 -17.89 9.20
CA ARG A 360 12.40 -18.48 10.54
C ARG A 360 11.08 -18.09 11.18
N PRO A 361 10.50 -18.96 12.06
CA PRO A 361 9.35 -18.56 12.85
C PRO A 361 9.68 -17.33 13.70
N PHE A 362 8.78 -16.36 13.72
CA PHE A 362 8.95 -15.15 14.54
C PHE A 362 8.08 -15.21 15.79
N GLU A 363 6.80 -15.51 15.61
CA GLU A 363 5.81 -15.64 16.67
C GLU A 363 4.66 -16.54 16.21
N THR A 364 3.96 -17.17 17.16
CA THR A 364 2.75 -17.96 16.87
C THR A 364 1.57 -17.29 17.56
N TYR A 365 0.56 -16.95 16.78
CA TYR A 365 -0.68 -16.36 17.29
C TYR A 365 -1.51 -17.39 18.09
N PRO A 366 -2.47 -16.93 18.94
CA PRO A 366 -3.27 -17.83 19.79
C PRO A 366 -4.07 -18.88 19.02
N ASP A 367 -4.37 -18.67 17.75
CA ASP A 367 -5.07 -19.61 16.87
C ASP A 367 -4.14 -20.65 16.22
N GLY A 368 -2.84 -20.62 16.54
CA GLY A 368 -1.83 -21.53 15.99
C GLY A 368 -1.20 -21.06 14.68
N HIS A 369 -1.66 -19.94 14.10
CA HIS A 369 -1.03 -19.36 12.92
C HIS A 369 0.35 -18.79 13.26
N THR A 370 1.36 -19.18 12.51
CA THR A 370 2.75 -18.72 12.71
C THR A 370 3.05 -17.58 11.74
N VAL A 371 3.49 -16.43 12.26
CA VAL A 371 4.11 -15.38 11.46
C VAL A 371 5.60 -15.68 11.31
N TRP A 372 6.07 -15.60 10.08
CA TRP A 372 7.46 -15.84 9.72
C TRP A 372 8.21 -14.53 9.52
N VAL A 373 9.51 -14.55 9.71
CA VAL A 373 10.39 -13.43 9.37
C VAL A 373 11.43 -13.90 8.37
N SER A 374 11.78 -13.03 7.41
CA SER A 374 12.91 -13.28 6.50
C SER A 374 14.23 -13.39 7.27
N SER A 375 15.16 -14.18 6.74
CA SER A 375 16.49 -14.41 7.29
C SER A 375 17.51 -14.50 6.16
N SER A 376 18.73 -14.06 6.43
CA SER A 376 19.88 -14.27 5.55
C SER A 376 20.55 -15.64 5.76
N GLU A 377 20.19 -16.34 6.85
CA GLU A 377 20.76 -17.63 7.22
C GLU A 377 19.73 -18.76 7.15
N PRO A 378 20.13 -19.97 6.73
CA PRO A 378 19.26 -21.14 6.78
C PRO A 378 18.74 -21.40 8.18
N SER A 379 17.49 -21.72 8.33
CA SER A 379 16.90 -22.13 9.59
C SER A 379 16.33 -23.56 9.51
N SER A 380 16.24 -24.21 10.66
CA SER A 380 15.55 -25.49 10.79
C SER A 380 14.03 -25.24 10.73
N GLY A 381 13.35 -25.77 9.73
CA GLY A 381 11.90 -25.66 9.59
C GLY A 381 11.47 -25.82 8.13
N SER A 382 10.18 -26.01 7.92
CA SER A 382 9.58 -26.05 6.58
C SER A 382 8.68 -24.82 6.44
N PRO A 383 9.23 -23.66 6.04
CA PRO A 383 8.42 -22.46 5.84
C PRO A 383 7.44 -22.68 4.68
N PRO A 384 6.30 -21.96 4.69
CA PRO A 384 5.45 -21.84 3.50
C PRO A 384 6.24 -21.29 2.30
N ALA A 385 5.76 -21.56 1.10
CA ALA A 385 6.31 -20.94 -0.11
C ALA A 385 5.85 -19.49 -0.18
N PHE A 386 6.69 -18.56 0.28
CA PHE A 386 6.43 -17.13 0.22
C PHE A 386 6.78 -16.51 -1.14
N GLY A 387 6.28 -15.30 -1.40
CA GLY A 387 6.47 -14.62 -2.67
C GLY A 387 5.70 -15.27 -3.84
N ARG A 388 6.15 -15.03 -5.06
CA ARG A 388 5.58 -15.58 -6.32
C ARG A 388 4.10 -15.27 -6.49
N GLY A 389 3.68 -14.07 -6.09
CA GLY A 389 2.32 -13.59 -6.26
C GLY A 389 2.01 -13.32 -7.73
N GLN A 390 0.79 -13.62 -8.16
CA GLN A 390 0.30 -13.28 -9.50
C GLN A 390 -0.15 -11.82 -9.57
N LYS A 391 -0.51 -11.22 -8.42
CA LYS A 391 -0.80 -9.81 -8.25
C LYS A 391 -0.35 -9.35 -6.88
N VAL A 392 0.18 -8.14 -6.80
CA VAL A 392 0.68 -7.53 -5.58
C VAL A 392 -0.08 -6.24 -5.30
N TYR A 393 -0.61 -6.12 -4.11
CA TYR A 393 -1.24 -4.90 -3.61
C TYR A 393 -0.37 -4.30 -2.50
N ASN A 394 0.10 -3.08 -2.71
CA ASN A 394 0.81 -2.29 -1.73
C ASN A 394 -0.15 -1.26 -1.13
N VAL A 395 -0.56 -1.47 0.12
CA VAL A 395 -1.49 -0.56 0.84
C VAL A 395 -0.67 0.54 1.49
N ILE A 396 -0.55 1.66 0.82
CA ILE A 396 0.35 2.76 1.19
C ILE A 396 -0.35 4.10 0.99
N ASP A 397 -0.01 5.09 1.83
CA ASP A 397 -0.50 6.47 1.74
C ASP A 397 -0.27 7.08 0.35
N VAL A 398 -1.24 7.85 -0.14
CA VAL A 398 -1.22 8.48 -1.47
C VAL A 398 0.03 9.33 -1.74
N ARG A 399 0.65 9.88 -0.70
CA ARG A 399 1.91 10.65 -0.82
C ARG A 399 3.10 9.82 -1.32
N GLN A 400 2.99 8.49 -1.32
CA GLN A 400 3.99 7.57 -1.87
C GLN A 400 3.67 7.13 -3.31
N SER A 401 2.65 7.69 -3.96
CA SER A 401 2.24 7.33 -5.33
C SER A 401 3.39 7.44 -6.33
N TYR A 402 4.19 8.50 -6.20
CA TYR A 402 5.35 8.70 -7.06
C TYR A 402 6.34 7.52 -7.02
N LEU A 403 6.67 7.05 -5.80
CA LEU A 403 7.58 5.90 -5.62
C LEU A 403 6.98 4.62 -6.22
N GLN A 404 5.70 4.37 -5.99
CA GLN A 404 5.00 3.20 -6.52
C GLN A 404 4.99 3.19 -8.05
N ASN A 405 4.80 4.36 -8.67
CA ASN A 405 4.88 4.50 -10.12
C ASN A 405 6.29 4.19 -10.66
N ILE A 406 7.35 4.61 -9.95
CA ILE A 406 8.74 4.30 -10.34
C ILE A 406 9.00 2.79 -10.25
N VAL A 407 8.53 2.12 -9.22
CA VAL A 407 8.68 0.67 -9.08
C VAL A 407 7.99 -0.05 -10.24
N ALA A 408 6.77 0.35 -10.59
CA ALA A 408 6.07 -0.20 -11.76
C ALA A 408 6.80 0.11 -13.09
N ALA A 409 7.33 1.33 -13.24
CA ALA A 409 8.16 1.68 -14.41
C ALA A 409 9.42 0.82 -14.49
N GLY A 410 10.05 0.51 -13.35
CA GLY A 410 11.19 -0.40 -13.28
C GLY A 410 10.85 -1.81 -13.80
N LEU A 411 9.70 -2.34 -13.44
CA LEU A 411 9.21 -3.63 -13.96
C LEU A 411 8.98 -3.57 -15.47
N ARG A 412 8.37 -2.50 -15.99
CA ARG A 412 8.17 -2.32 -17.44
C ARG A 412 9.49 -2.24 -18.18
N ALA A 413 10.44 -1.45 -17.68
CA ALA A 413 11.76 -1.31 -18.27
C ALA A 413 12.54 -2.64 -18.34
N LEU A 414 12.24 -3.57 -17.45
CA LEU A 414 12.75 -4.94 -17.46
C LEU A 414 11.98 -5.88 -18.42
N GLY A 415 10.90 -5.42 -19.06
CA GLY A 415 10.05 -6.21 -19.95
C GLY A 415 8.96 -7.01 -19.23
N PHE A 416 8.68 -6.72 -17.96
CA PHE A 416 7.65 -7.36 -17.16
C PHE A 416 6.36 -6.52 -17.13
N GLU A 417 5.80 -6.25 -18.31
CA GLU A 417 4.58 -5.42 -18.49
C GLU A 417 3.40 -5.92 -17.66
N GLU A 418 3.13 -7.23 -17.74
CA GLU A 418 2.01 -7.83 -17.02
C GLU A 418 2.16 -7.68 -15.49
N GLN A 419 3.38 -7.87 -14.96
CA GLN A 419 3.63 -7.72 -13.53
C GLN A 419 3.60 -6.25 -13.10
N ALA A 420 4.03 -5.34 -13.96
CA ALA A 420 3.89 -3.91 -13.72
C ALA A 420 2.41 -3.49 -13.57
N ASP A 421 1.54 -3.98 -14.46
CA ASP A 421 0.09 -3.72 -14.40
C ASP A 421 -0.59 -4.44 -13.24
N ARG A 422 0.00 -5.52 -12.75
CA ARG A 422 -0.44 -6.29 -11.57
C ARG A 422 0.21 -5.84 -10.26
N SER A 423 1.07 -4.81 -10.29
CA SER A 423 1.64 -4.12 -9.13
C SER A 423 0.73 -2.95 -8.77
N ILE A 424 -0.17 -3.14 -7.82
CA ILE A 424 -1.24 -2.19 -7.52
C ILE A 424 -0.91 -1.38 -6.28
N HIS A 425 -0.81 -0.06 -6.44
CA HIS A 425 -0.82 0.87 -5.32
C HIS A 425 -2.27 1.03 -4.82
N PHE A 426 -2.59 0.37 -3.71
CA PHE A 426 -3.86 0.58 -3.03
C PHE A 426 -3.72 1.78 -2.11
N SER A 427 -3.91 2.96 -2.68
CA SER A 427 -3.69 4.23 -2.00
C SER A 427 -4.84 4.61 -1.06
N TYR A 428 -4.52 5.35 -0.02
CA TYR A 428 -5.48 5.98 0.88
C TYR A 428 -4.96 7.37 1.31
N GLU A 429 -5.89 8.25 1.68
CA GLU A 429 -5.58 9.59 2.16
C GLU A 429 -5.10 9.58 3.60
N MET A 430 -4.39 10.66 3.98
CA MET A 430 -3.87 10.86 5.33
C MET A 430 -4.95 10.74 6.40
N VAL A 431 -4.54 10.35 7.60
CA VAL A 431 -5.41 10.37 8.78
C VAL A 431 -5.36 11.74 9.43
N ALA A 432 -6.53 12.30 9.65
CA ALA A 432 -6.73 13.54 10.39
C ALA A 432 -7.77 13.34 11.49
N LEU A 433 -7.71 14.13 12.54
CA LEU A 433 -8.66 14.11 13.64
C LEU A 433 -9.58 15.33 13.57
N SER A 434 -10.83 15.14 13.98
CA SER A 434 -11.67 16.31 14.26
C SER A 434 -11.17 17.06 15.50
N PRO A 435 -11.38 18.37 15.61
CA PRO A 435 -11.05 19.11 16.82
C PRO A 435 -11.67 18.50 18.09
N ARG A 436 -12.91 18.03 17.98
CA ARG A 436 -13.60 17.32 19.06
C ARG A 436 -12.86 16.06 19.51
N CYS A 437 -12.40 15.23 18.56
CA CYS A 437 -11.62 14.04 18.88
C CYS A 437 -10.30 14.40 19.58
N CYS A 438 -9.63 15.50 19.16
CA CYS A 438 -8.43 16.00 19.80
C CYS A 438 -8.70 16.38 21.26
N GLU A 439 -9.79 17.10 21.52
CA GLU A 439 -10.19 17.50 22.88
C GLU A 439 -10.52 16.28 23.75
N GLU A 440 -11.27 15.30 23.24
CA GLU A 440 -11.59 14.03 23.93
C GLU A 440 -10.30 13.23 24.25
N MET A 441 -9.26 13.36 23.39
CA MET A 441 -7.94 12.74 23.59
C MET A 441 -7.03 13.56 24.52
N GLY A 442 -7.47 14.74 24.99
CA GLY A 442 -6.66 15.62 25.82
C GLY A 442 -5.56 16.36 25.08
N ILE A 443 -5.69 16.52 23.76
CA ILE A 443 -4.76 17.26 22.92
C ILE A 443 -5.15 18.74 22.96
N GLU A 444 -4.23 19.58 23.41
CA GLU A 444 -4.44 21.03 23.40
C GLU A 444 -4.34 21.57 21.95
N LEU A 445 -5.39 22.24 21.51
CA LEU A 445 -5.48 22.90 20.22
C LEU A 445 -5.41 24.41 20.36
N SER A 446 -4.71 25.05 19.40
CA SER A 446 -4.78 26.51 19.26
C SER A 446 -6.20 26.96 18.86
N PRO A 447 -6.56 28.24 19.09
CA PRO A 447 -7.85 28.77 18.67
C PRO A 447 -8.12 28.60 17.16
N GLU A 448 -7.07 28.65 16.34
CA GLU A 448 -7.16 28.48 14.89
C GLU A 448 -7.39 27.02 14.50
N GLU A 449 -6.72 26.08 15.20
CA GLU A 449 -6.91 24.65 14.94
C GLU A 449 -8.31 24.16 15.32
N ARG A 450 -8.92 24.73 16.37
CA ARG A 450 -10.30 24.43 16.77
C ARG A 450 -11.35 24.83 15.72
N GLN A 451 -11.03 25.80 14.86
CA GLN A 451 -11.94 26.25 13.80
C GLN A 451 -11.77 25.47 12.50
N ARG A 452 -10.73 24.63 12.38
CA ARG A 452 -10.52 23.81 11.19
C ARG A 452 -11.47 22.61 11.15
N PRO A 453 -11.84 22.12 9.96
CA PRO A 453 -12.66 20.91 9.84
C PRO A 453 -11.92 19.66 10.37
N PHE A 454 -10.58 19.68 10.35
CA PHE A 454 -9.70 18.62 10.84
C PHE A 454 -8.33 19.16 11.23
N VAL A 455 -7.63 18.40 12.07
CA VAL A 455 -6.25 18.63 12.53
C VAL A 455 -5.37 17.49 12.07
N GLU A 456 -4.27 17.80 11.40
CA GLU A 456 -3.30 16.78 11.00
C GLU A 456 -2.53 16.28 12.22
N VAL A 457 -2.53 14.98 12.42
CA VAL A 457 -1.78 14.32 13.47
C VAL A 457 -0.39 13.97 12.96
N SER A 458 0.63 14.64 13.47
CA SER A 458 2.01 14.38 13.09
C SER A 458 2.83 13.97 14.31
N GLY A 459 3.36 12.75 14.28
CA GLY A 459 4.27 12.26 15.32
C GLY A 459 5.57 13.09 15.46
N ARG A 460 5.94 13.86 14.41
CA ARG A 460 7.09 14.76 14.46
C ARG A 460 6.83 16.03 15.30
N LYS A 461 5.57 16.46 15.41
CA LYS A 461 5.15 17.63 16.18
C LYS A 461 4.73 17.29 17.61
N GLY A 462 4.91 16.06 18.07
CA GLY A 462 4.45 15.62 19.39
C GLY A 462 2.93 15.40 19.51
N LEU A 463 2.17 15.63 18.45
CA LEU A 463 0.71 15.46 18.36
C LEU A 463 0.33 14.02 17.92
N GLY A 464 1.21 13.07 18.08
CA GLY A 464 0.95 11.67 17.68
C GLY A 464 0.11 10.95 18.71
N ILE A 465 -1.05 10.44 18.31
CA ILE A 465 -1.83 9.52 19.15
C ILE A 465 -1.28 8.11 18.97
N LYS A 466 -0.84 7.52 20.08
CA LYS A 466 -0.40 6.13 20.09
C LYS A 466 -1.62 5.22 19.84
N ALA A 467 -1.39 4.14 19.10
CA ALA A 467 -2.46 3.25 18.68
C ALA A 467 -3.20 2.61 19.87
N ASP A 468 -2.45 2.13 20.86
CA ASP A 468 -3.03 1.49 22.03
C ASP A 468 -3.84 2.46 22.90
N ASP A 469 -3.39 3.72 23.05
CA ASP A 469 -4.13 4.74 23.79
C ASP A 469 -5.51 5.01 23.14
N LEU A 470 -5.58 4.94 21.80
CA LEU A 470 -6.87 5.06 21.10
C LEU A 470 -7.75 3.81 21.25
N LEU A 471 -7.14 2.63 21.25
CA LEU A 471 -7.87 1.35 21.38
C LEU A 471 -8.36 1.12 22.81
N ASP A 472 -7.76 1.76 23.81
CA ASP A 472 -8.12 1.66 25.23
C ASP A 472 -9.33 2.55 25.58
N ARG A 473 -9.71 3.50 24.72
CA ARG A 473 -10.85 4.40 24.85
C ARG A 473 -12.08 3.91 24.08
#